data_e9fa77147bac444467caf0b1b317d200
#
_entry.id   e9fa77147bac444467caf0b1b317d200
#
_cell.length_a   1.000
_cell.length_b   1.000
_cell.length_c   1.000
_cell.angle_alpha   90.00
_cell.angle_beta   90.00
_cell.angle_gamma   90.00
#
_symmetry.space_group_name_H-M   'P 1'
#
loop_
_entity.id
_entity.type
_entity.pdbx_description
1 polymer ?
#
loop_
_entity_poly.entity_id
_entity_poly.type
_entity_poly.pdbx_seq_one_letter_code
_entity_poly.pdbx_strand_id
1 'polypeptide(L)'
;MTPQQKDYWHISLQTGPQGFRTTPIPNEDGTTFEISLNLLSHIVHISFSTGYEESIPLNGQSISELSSEILSVLESMSISPDIEIEKFKDNSYLEYNPDIASDIFRSYSLIDSVFKAFKGTITFETSPVQLWPHHMDIAFTCYPHTKDNIEQITFGYLSGDSGIEEPYFYITVYPELENYGQINLIDDAYWHTDEWQGAVLKYNDLIKTDNPSETLKSHLQNTFDQIIEKG
;
A
#
# COMPACT_ATOMS: atom_id res chain seq x y z
N MET A 1 18.33 -11.51 -0.08
CA MET A 1 17.05 -10.91 0.40
C MET A 1 17.24 -9.44 0.72
N THR A 2 16.22 -8.62 0.55
CA THR A 2 16.29 -7.20 0.87
C THR A 2 16.64 -7.04 2.36
N PRO A 3 17.69 -6.28 2.73
CA PRO A 3 18.02 -6.04 4.12
C PRO A 3 16.86 -5.41 4.87
N GLN A 4 16.70 -5.77 6.14
CA GLN A 4 15.66 -5.19 6.99
C GLN A 4 15.83 -3.66 7.05
N GLN A 5 14.75 -2.94 6.80
CA GLN A 5 14.70 -1.48 6.86
C GLN A 5 13.82 -1.02 8.03
N LYS A 6 13.99 0.25 8.43
CA LYS A 6 13.12 0.91 9.40
C LYS A 6 11.66 0.75 8.97
N ASP A 7 10.78 0.57 9.92
CA ASP A 7 9.32 0.47 9.71
C ASP A 7 8.92 -0.63 8.69
N TYR A 8 9.76 -1.66 8.55
CA TYR A 8 9.55 -2.81 7.64
C TYR A 8 9.38 -2.44 6.15
N TRP A 9 9.89 -1.31 5.70
CA TRP A 9 9.77 -0.85 4.29
C TRP A 9 10.27 -1.87 3.26
N HIS A 10 11.15 -2.77 3.66
CA HIS A 10 11.69 -3.83 2.79
C HIS A 10 10.66 -4.88 2.34
N ILE A 11 9.51 -4.98 3.02
CA ILE A 11 8.42 -5.91 2.64
C ILE A 11 7.27 -5.21 1.92
N SER A 12 7.31 -3.90 1.79
CA SER A 12 6.28 -3.14 1.08
C SER A 12 6.49 -3.16 -0.43
N LEU A 13 5.44 -2.91 -1.17
CA LEU A 13 5.45 -2.78 -2.61
C LEU A 13 5.27 -1.32 -3.02
N GLN A 14 5.79 -0.97 -4.18
CA GLN A 14 5.57 0.33 -4.81
C GLN A 14 4.49 0.22 -5.87
N THR A 15 3.65 1.24 -5.98
CA THR A 15 2.75 1.39 -7.12
C THR A 15 3.55 1.84 -8.33
N GLY A 16 3.59 0.99 -9.36
CA GLY A 16 4.18 1.28 -10.66
C GLY A 16 3.10 1.63 -11.70
N PRO A 17 3.49 1.90 -12.95
CA PRO A 17 2.55 2.28 -14.00
C PRO A 17 1.61 1.17 -14.47
N GLN A 18 1.90 -0.09 -14.15
CA GLN A 18 1.15 -1.25 -14.64
C GLN A 18 0.71 -2.21 -13.52
N GLY A 19 1.08 -1.92 -12.26
CA GLY A 19 0.81 -2.80 -11.13
C GLY A 19 1.67 -2.48 -9.92
N PHE A 20 1.90 -3.47 -9.09
CA PHE A 20 2.71 -3.36 -7.88
C PHE A 20 4.05 -4.04 -8.08
N ARG A 21 5.10 -3.51 -7.45
CA ARG A 21 6.46 -4.04 -7.60
C ARG A 21 7.26 -3.94 -6.32
N THR A 22 8.21 -4.83 -6.17
CA THR A 22 9.24 -4.70 -5.13
C THR A 22 10.14 -3.49 -5.41
N THR A 23 10.89 -3.04 -4.44
CA THR A 23 12.14 -2.31 -4.73
C THR A 23 13.15 -3.29 -5.33
N PRO A 24 14.17 -2.82 -6.07
CA PRO A 24 15.24 -3.70 -6.53
C PRO A 24 15.88 -4.47 -5.37
N ILE A 25 15.86 -5.79 -5.46
CA ILE A 25 16.37 -6.71 -4.43
C ILE A 25 17.82 -7.04 -4.76
N PRO A 26 18.79 -6.74 -3.88
CA PRO A 26 20.20 -7.04 -4.14
C PRO A 26 20.48 -8.53 -3.98
N ASN A 27 21.34 -9.08 -4.85
CA ASN A 27 21.91 -10.41 -4.76
C ASN A 27 23.37 -10.32 -4.27
N GLU A 28 23.93 -11.43 -3.79
CA GLU A 28 25.28 -11.50 -3.21
C GLU A 28 26.39 -11.20 -4.24
N ASP A 29 26.15 -11.49 -5.52
CA ASP A 29 27.10 -11.21 -6.62
C ASP A 29 27.11 -9.75 -7.10
N GLY A 30 26.29 -8.88 -6.47
CA GLY A 30 26.16 -7.46 -6.82
C GLY A 30 25.12 -7.18 -7.92
N THR A 31 24.47 -8.21 -8.47
CA THR A 31 23.29 -8.02 -9.34
C THR A 31 22.07 -7.66 -8.51
N THR A 32 21.02 -7.17 -9.17
CA THR A 32 19.72 -6.89 -8.54
C THR A 32 18.62 -7.50 -9.39
N PHE A 33 17.48 -7.77 -8.76
CA PHE A 33 16.25 -8.13 -9.48
C PHE A 33 15.03 -7.43 -8.88
N GLU A 34 13.99 -7.31 -9.65
CA GLU A 34 12.70 -6.76 -9.26
C GLU A 34 11.61 -7.76 -9.65
N ILE A 35 10.64 -7.94 -8.78
CA ILE A 35 9.42 -8.71 -9.07
C ILE A 35 8.26 -7.71 -9.13
N SER A 36 7.53 -7.70 -10.25
CA SER A 36 6.35 -6.87 -10.42
C SER A 36 5.12 -7.71 -10.76
N LEU A 37 4.00 -7.34 -10.15
CA LEU A 37 2.68 -7.86 -10.43
C LEU A 37 2.01 -6.91 -11.41
N ASN A 38 2.11 -7.21 -12.72
CA ASN A 38 1.49 -6.40 -13.77
C ASN A 38 0.02 -6.79 -13.94
N LEU A 39 -0.87 -5.97 -13.41
CA LEU A 39 -2.32 -6.20 -13.40
C LEU A 39 -3.04 -5.69 -14.65
N LEU A 40 -2.33 -5.09 -15.60
CA LEU A 40 -2.85 -4.70 -16.91
C LEU A 40 -2.55 -5.75 -17.98
N SER A 41 -1.43 -6.45 -17.84
CA SER A 41 -1.03 -7.57 -18.72
C SER A 41 -1.25 -8.94 -18.08
N HIS A 42 -1.66 -8.97 -16.81
CA HIS A 42 -1.97 -10.19 -16.03
C HIS A 42 -0.79 -11.16 -15.98
N ILE A 43 0.37 -10.64 -15.59
CA ILE A 43 1.60 -11.41 -15.42
C ILE A 43 2.32 -11.02 -14.13
N VAL A 44 3.06 -11.96 -13.57
CA VAL A 44 4.21 -11.65 -12.72
C VAL A 44 5.41 -11.48 -13.64
N HIS A 45 6.03 -10.31 -13.60
CA HIS A 45 7.23 -10.01 -14.39
C HIS A 45 8.44 -9.92 -13.46
N ILE A 46 9.50 -10.64 -13.77
CA ILE A 46 10.75 -10.66 -13.01
C ILE A 46 11.85 -10.13 -13.92
N SER A 47 12.48 -9.02 -13.52
CA SER A 47 13.56 -8.41 -14.29
C SER A 47 14.86 -8.40 -13.49
N PHE A 48 15.99 -8.62 -14.17
CA PHE A 48 17.32 -8.69 -13.58
C PHE A 48 18.22 -7.60 -14.17
N SER A 49 19.12 -7.07 -13.36
CA SER A 49 20.10 -6.04 -13.80
C SER A 49 21.07 -6.57 -14.88
N THR A 50 21.09 -7.85 -15.14
CA THR A 50 21.81 -8.48 -16.26
C THR A 50 21.13 -8.28 -17.60
N GLY A 51 19.88 -7.79 -17.62
CA GLY A 51 19.04 -7.68 -18.81
C GLY A 51 18.20 -8.93 -19.09
N TYR A 52 18.28 -9.97 -18.26
CA TYR A 52 17.36 -11.11 -18.34
C TYR A 52 16.00 -10.73 -17.75
N GLU A 53 14.94 -11.18 -18.38
CA GLU A 53 13.55 -10.96 -17.94
C GLU A 53 12.74 -12.24 -18.13
N GLU A 54 11.79 -12.47 -17.24
CA GLU A 54 10.86 -13.59 -17.31
C GLU A 54 9.44 -13.13 -16.95
N SER A 55 8.43 -13.78 -17.54
CA SER A 55 7.02 -13.45 -17.33
C SER A 55 6.20 -14.70 -17.08
N ILE A 56 5.48 -14.73 -15.98
CA ILE A 56 4.60 -15.82 -15.52
C ILE A 56 3.16 -15.33 -15.65
N PRO A 57 2.29 -15.97 -16.47
CA PRO A 57 0.89 -15.58 -16.59
C PRO A 57 0.11 -15.76 -15.28
N LEU A 58 -0.80 -14.81 -14.97
CA LEU A 58 -1.79 -14.92 -13.92
C LEU A 58 -3.08 -15.48 -14.52
N ASN A 59 -3.39 -16.72 -14.23
CA ASN A 59 -4.53 -17.43 -14.82
C ASN A 59 -5.39 -18.17 -13.79
N GLY A 60 -5.21 -17.84 -12.49
CA GLY A 60 -5.93 -18.46 -11.38
C GLY A 60 -5.24 -19.71 -10.81
N GLN A 61 -3.95 -19.91 -11.15
CA GLN A 61 -3.15 -20.95 -10.53
C GLN A 61 -3.10 -20.78 -9.00
N SER A 62 -2.86 -21.88 -8.31
CA SER A 62 -2.74 -21.88 -6.85
C SER A 62 -1.53 -21.08 -6.37
N ILE A 63 -1.52 -20.68 -5.10
CA ILE A 63 -0.34 -20.04 -4.49
C ILE A 63 0.88 -20.95 -4.58
N SER A 64 0.70 -22.25 -4.41
CA SER A 64 1.77 -23.24 -4.51
C SER A 64 2.37 -23.30 -5.91
N GLU A 65 1.55 -23.26 -6.96
CA GLU A 65 2.01 -23.27 -8.34
C GLU A 65 2.73 -21.97 -8.69
N LEU A 66 2.11 -20.80 -8.43
CA LEU A 66 2.70 -19.50 -8.71
C LEU A 66 4.03 -19.29 -7.98
N SER A 67 4.10 -19.63 -6.69
CA SER A 67 5.35 -19.52 -5.94
C SER A 67 6.44 -20.44 -6.47
N SER A 68 6.09 -21.67 -6.88
CA SER A 68 7.04 -22.61 -7.49
C SER A 68 7.60 -22.10 -8.81
N GLU A 69 6.78 -21.49 -9.64
CA GLU A 69 7.22 -20.87 -10.92
C GLU A 69 8.17 -19.69 -10.64
N ILE A 70 7.84 -18.78 -9.71
CA ILE A 70 8.71 -17.66 -9.33
C ILE A 70 10.05 -18.18 -8.79
N LEU A 71 10.02 -19.15 -7.88
CA LEU A 71 11.24 -19.71 -7.29
C LEU A 71 12.11 -20.42 -8.33
N SER A 72 11.51 -21.11 -9.30
CA SER A 72 12.23 -21.75 -10.40
C SER A 72 12.99 -20.72 -11.27
N VAL A 73 12.39 -19.56 -11.54
CA VAL A 73 13.06 -18.46 -12.24
C VAL A 73 14.25 -17.94 -11.44
N LEU A 74 14.06 -17.70 -10.14
CA LEU A 74 15.14 -17.23 -9.25
C LEU A 74 16.27 -18.26 -9.15
N GLU A 75 15.95 -19.54 -9.04
CA GLU A 75 16.94 -20.64 -9.00
C GLU A 75 17.74 -20.73 -10.31
N SER A 76 17.11 -20.54 -11.46
CA SER A 76 17.80 -20.50 -12.75
C SER A 76 18.86 -19.39 -12.84
N MET A 77 18.68 -18.33 -12.05
CA MET A 77 19.61 -17.21 -11.89
C MET A 77 20.53 -17.37 -10.67
N SER A 78 20.62 -18.59 -10.11
CA SER A 78 21.43 -18.92 -8.93
C SER A 78 21.03 -18.16 -7.65
N ILE A 79 19.77 -17.72 -7.57
CA ILE A 79 19.20 -17.06 -6.38
C ILE A 79 18.38 -18.08 -5.61
N SER A 80 18.80 -18.37 -4.39
CA SER A 80 18.09 -19.27 -3.46
C SER A 80 17.63 -18.46 -2.24
N PRO A 81 16.40 -17.94 -2.24
CA PRO A 81 15.90 -17.13 -1.12
C PRO A 81 15.65 -18.03 0.10
N ASP A 82 16.08 -17.56 1.28
CA ASP A 82 15.74 -18.17 2.56
C ASP A 82 14.31 -17.76 2.95
N ILE A 83 13.34 -18.60 2.59
CA ILE A 83 11.92 -18.37 2.84
C ILE A 83 11.26 -19.59 3.46
N GLU A 84 10.19 -19.37 4.21
CA GLU A 84 9.36 -20.42 4.78
C GLU A 84 8.40 -21.00 3.73
N ILE A 85 8.88 -21.94 2.90
CA ILE A 85 8.11 -22.56 1.79
C ILE A 85 6.74 -23.09 2.25
N GLU A 86 6.63 -23.56 3.52
CA GLU A 86 5.37 -24.07 4.07
C GLU A 86 4.21 -23.08 3.98
N LYS A 87 4.50 -21.78 4.00
CA LYS A 87 3.48 -20.72 3.87
C LYS A 87 2.88 -20.60 2.46
N PHE A 88 3.50 -21.23 1.47
CA PHE A 88 3.09 -21.18 0.05
C PHE A 88 2.49 -22.51 -0.45
N LYS A 89 2.10 -23.41 0.46
CA LYS A 89 1.59 -24.75 0.10
C LYS A 89 0.08 -24.82 -0.13
N ASP A 90 -0.59 -23.70 -0.30
CA ASP A 90 -1.99 -23.70 -0.68
C ASP A 90 -2.15 -24.09 -2.15
N ASN A 91 -2.84 -25.22 -2.38
CA ASN A 91 -3.11 -25.77 -3.70
C ASN A 91 -4.52 -25.42 -4.21
N SER A 92 -5.25 -24.56 -3.51
CA SER A 92 -6.56 -24.11 -3.95
C SER A 92 -6.41 -23.17 -5.16
N TYR A 93 -7.12 -23.47 -6.25
CA TYR A 93 -7.17 -22.57 -7.39
C TYR A 93 -7.92 -21.30 -7.03
N LEU A 94 -7.42 -20.16 -7.53
CA LEU A 94 -8.02 -18.86 -7.30
C LEU A 94 -8.98 -18.51 -8.44
N GLU A 95 -10.11 -17.93 -8.11
CA GLU A 95 -10.98 -17.29 -9.11
C GLU A 95 -10.35 -15.96 -9.54
N TYR A 96 -9.43 -16.02 -10.51
CA TYR A 96 -8.81 -14.82 -11.04
C TYR A 96 -9.67 -14.20 -12.13
N ASN A 97 -10.08 -12.95 -11.91
CA ASN A 97 -10.81 -12.16 -12.90
C ASN A 97 -9.95 -10.98 -13.37
N PRO A 98 -9.49 -10.98 -14.64
CA PRO A 98 -8.60 -9.93 -15.18
C PRO A 98 -9.22 -8.52 -15.12
N ASP A 99 -10.51 -8.38 -15.38
CA ASP A 99 -11.18 -7.08 -15.39
C ASP A 99 -11.21 -6.49 -13.97
N ILE A 100 -11.60 -7.32 -13.00
CA ILE A 100 -11.59 -6.90 -11.58
C ILE A 100 -10.17 -6.55 -11.12
N ALA A 101 -9.17 -7.35 -11.46
CA ALA A 101 -7.78 -7.08 -11.11
C ALA A 101 -7.29 -5.75 -11.69
N SER A 102 -7.64 -5.46 -12.95
CA SER A 102 -7.33 -4.19 -13.60
C SER A 102 -8.03 -3.00 -12.93
N ASP A 103 -9.28 -3.15 -12.54
CA ASP A 103 -10.07 -2.08 -11.92
C ASP A 103 -9.57 -1.79 -10.49
N ILE A 104 -9.23 -2.82 -9.73
CA ILE A 104 -8.56 -2.68 -8.43
C ILE A 104 -7.26 -1.90 -8.61
N PHE A 105 -6.40 -2.29 -9.55
CA PHE A 105 -5.14 -1.59 -9.79
C PHE A 105 -5.36 -0.12 -10.17
N ARG A 106 -6.32 0.19 -11.05
CA ARG A 106 -6.64 1.57 -11.45
C ARG A 106 -7.05 2.42 -10.23
N SER A 107 -7.84 1.85 -9.33
CA SER A 107 -8.24 2.52 -8.07
C SER A 107 -7.02 2.80 -7.19
N TYR A 108 -6.16 1.82 -6.96
CA TYR A 108 -4.93 2.01 -6.18
C TYR A 108 -3.96 3.00 -6.83
N SER A 109 -3.84 3.00 -8.15
CA SER A 109 -3.00 3.95 -8.90
C SER A 109 -3.51 5.39 -8.76
N LEU A 110 -4.82 5.59 -8.78
CA LEU A 110 -5.42 6.91 -8.55
C LEU A 110 -5.18 7.37 -7.11
N ILE A 111 -5.40 6.51 -6.12
CA ILE A 111 -5.16 6.79 -4.71
C ILE A 111 -3.69 7.13 -4.46
N ASP A 112 -2.77 6.35 -4.99
CA ASP A 112 -1.32 6.60 -4.94
C ASP A 112 -0.98 8.00 -5.48
N SER A 113 -1.60 8.39 -6.60
CA SER A 113 -1.41 9.70 -7.20
C SER A 113 -1.91 10.83 -6.30
N VAL A 114 -3.08 10.67 -5.68
CA VAL A 114 -3.63 11.67 -4.74
C VAL A 114 -2.76 11.76 -3.50
N PHE A 115 -2.34 10.63 -2.94
CA PHE A 115 -1.45 10.61 -1.76
C PHE A 115 -0.09 11.26 -2.06
N LYS A 116 0.52 10.97 -3.21
CA LYS A 116 1.78 11.62 -3.63
C LYS A 116 1.62 13.13 -3.83
N ALA A 117 0.51 13.56 -4.41
CA ALA A 117 0.23 14.99 -4.59
C ALA A 117 0.03 15.70 -3.23
N PHE A 118 -0.75 15.11 -2.32
CA PHE A 118 -0.93 15.63 -0.96
C PHE A 118 0.39 15.60 -0.17
N LYS A 119 1.12 14.48 -0.17
CA LYS A 119 2.43 14.36 0.45
C LYS A 119 3.39 15.46 0.01
N GLY A 120 3.33 15.86 -1.26
CA GLY A 120 4.15 16.96 -1.80
C GLY A 120 3.85 18.34 -1.19
N THR A 121 2.73 18.52 -0.47
CA THR A 121 2.40 19.76 0.25
C THR A 121 2.92 19.75 1.69
N ILE A 122 3.28 18.59 2.24
CA ILE A 122 3.76 18.43 3.61
C ILE A 122 5.23 18.83 3.69
N THR A 123 5.57 19.71 4.64
CA THR A 123 6.94 20.20 4.86
C THR A 123 7.74 19.36 5.87
N PHE A 124 7.08 18.47 6.58
CA PHE A 124 7.72 17.55 7.53
C PHE A 124 8.30 16.32 6.81
N GLU A 125 9.13 15.56 7.53
CA GLU A 125 9.62 14.28 7.04
C GLU A 125 8.45 13.32 6.80
N THR A 126 8.51 12.58 5.70
CA THR A 126 7.46 11.60 5.34
C THR A 126 8.08 10.31 4.80
N SER A 127 7.42 9.18 5.06
CA SER A 127 7.73 7.92 4.39
C SER A 127 7.37 7.98 2.88
N PRO A 128 7.87 7.08 2.05
CA PRO A 128 7.28 6.83 0.73
C PRO A 128 5.81 6.42 0.84
N VAL A 129 5.02 6.66 -0.22
CA VAL A 129 3.72 6.00 -0.37
C VAL A 129 3.97 4.56 -0.79
N GLN A 130 3.45 3.60 -0.04
CA GLN A 130 3.75 2.18 -0.20
C GLN A 130 2.49 1.33 -0.03
N LEU A 131 2.44 0.20 -0.73
CA LEU A 131 1.43 -0.84 -0.52
C LEU A 131 1.98 -1.88 0.47
N TRP A 132 1.21 -2.19 1.49
CA TRP A 132 1.49 -3.23 2.47
C TRP A 132 0.70 -4.49 2.10
N PRO A 133 1.36 -5.51 1.51
CA PRO A 133 0.65 -6.61 0.85
C PRO A 133 -0.15 -7.51 1.80
N HIS A 134 0.20 -7.55 3.08
CA HIS A 134 -0.48 -8.40 4.08
C HIS A 134 -1.87 -7.90 4.47
N HIS A 135 -2.16 -6.60 4.29
CA HIS A 135 -3.48 -6.01 4.48
C HIS A 135 -4.04 -5.41 3.19
N MET A 136 -3.24 -5.38 2.13
CA MET A 136 -3.57 -4.65 0.89
C MET A 136 -3.91 -3.18 1.17
N ASP A 137 -3.23 -2.56 2.14
CA ASP A 137 -3.37 -1.14 2.41
C ASP A 137 -2.25 -0.34 1.72
N ILE A 138 -2.63 0.80 1.14
CA ILE A 138 -1.68 1.77 0.61
C ILE A 138 -1.62 2.95 1.56
N ALA A 139 -0.43 3.27 2.04
CA ALA A 139 -0.26 4.28 3.08
C ALA A 139 1.08 5.01 3.00
N PHE A 140 1.14 6.16 3.66
CA PHE A 140 2.36 6.84 4.02
C PHE A 140 2.22 7.51 5.40
N THR A 141 3.36 7.74 6.05
CA THR A 141 3.42 8.37 7.39
C THR A 141 4.17 9.69 7.31
N CYS A 142 3.65 10.71 7.99
CA CYS A 142 4.29 11.99 8.27
C CYS A 142 4.85 11.96 9.69
N TYR A 143 6.03 12.52 9.91
CA TYR A 143 6.75 12.61 11.20
C TYR A 143 6.91 14.09 11.61
N PRO A 144 5.86 14.74 12.12
CA PRO A 144 5.88 16.17 12.39
C PRO A 144 6.77 16.56 13.58
N HIS A 145 7.01 15.66 14.55
CA HIS A 145 7.80 15.93 15.76
C HIS A 145 7.43 17.26 16.41
N THR A 146 6.11 17.48 16.62
CA THR A 146 5.59 18.71 17.20
C THR A 146 5.91 18.81 18.67
N LYS A 147 5.76 20.04 19.25
CA LYS A 147 5.93 20.27 20.69
C LYS A 147 4.88 19.54 21.53
N ASP A 148 3.77 19.18 20.93
CA ASP A 148 2.62 18.52 21.54
C ASP A 148 2.72 16.99 21.45
N ASN A 149 3.93 16.46 21.21
CA ASN A 149 4.29 15.05 21.16
C ASN A 149 3.63 14.20 20.06
N ILE A 150 3.11 14.81 19.01
CA ILE A 150 2.70 14.04 17.82
C ILE A 150 3.97 13.51 17.15
N GLU A 151 4.12 12.19 17.16
CA GLU A 151 5.27 11.51 16.56
C GLU A 151 4.98 11.11 15.11
N GLN A 152 3.75 10.66 14.85
CA GLN A 152 3.36 10.11 13.55
C GLN A 152 1.91 10.47 13.20
N ILE A 153 1.69 10.79 11.94
CA ILE A 153 0.36 10.88 11.32
C ILE A 153 0.40 9.97 10.10
N THR A 154 -0.41 8.91 10.10
CA THR A 154 -0.47 7.97 8.98
C THR A 154 -1.74 8.18 8.17
N PHE A 155 -1.58 8.27 6.87
CA PHE A 155 -2.63 8.40 5.88
C PHE A 155 -2.68 7.12 5.05
N GLY A 156 -3.82 6.46 5.00
CA GLY A 156 -3.94 5.21 4.29
C GLY A 156 -5.31 4.95 3.67
N TYR A 157 -5.34 3.92 2.86
CA TYR A 157 -6.54 3.36 2.26
C TYR A 157 -6.49 1.85 2.39
N LEU A 158 -7.58 1.25 2.83
CA LEU A 158 -7.77 -0.19 2.99
C LEU A 158 -9.00 -0.64 2.22
N SER A 159 -8.96 -1.84 1.65
CA SER A 159 -10.08 -2.43 0.90
C SER A 159 -11.23 -2.95 1.77
N GLY A 160 -11.13 -2.76 3.09
CA GLY A 160 -12.04 -3.23 4.11
C GLY A 160 -11.39 -4.27 5.03
N ASP A 161 -11.90 -4.36 6.24
CA ASP A 161 -11.48 -5.34 7.27
C ASP A 161 -12.67 -5.81 8.12
N SER A 162 -12.40 -6.50 9.22
CA SER A 162 -13.45 -7.02 10.12
C SER A 162 -14.22 -5.94 10.89
N GLY A 163 -13.63 -4.75 11.07
CA GLY A 163 -14.25 -3.62 11.76
C GLY A 163 -15.03 -2.72 10.79
N ILE A 164 -14.51 -2.53 9.58
CA ILE A 164 -15.15 -1.75 8.51
C ILE A 164 -15.11 -2.58 7.23
N GLU A 165 -16.21 -3.26 6.91
CA GLU A 165 -16.29 -4.24 5.82
C GLU A 165 -16.16 -3.64 4.40
N GLU A 166 -16.34 -2.32 4.24
CA GLU A 166 -16.24 -1.62 2.96
C GLU A 166 -14.90 -0.86 2.82
N PRO A 167 -14.44 -0.57 1.59
CA PRO A 167 -13.20 0.18 1.42
C PRO A 167 -13.26 1.58 2.04
N TYR A 168 -12.17 2.01 2.67
CA TYR A 168 -12.13 3.29 3.37
C TYR A 168 -10.73 3.93 3.39
N PHE A 169 -10.70 5.24 3.53
CA PHE A 169 -9.51 6.02 3.85
C PHE A 169 -9.44 6.24 5.35
N TYR A 170 -8.24 6.22 5.89
CA TYR A 170 -8.02 6.47 7.31
C TYR A 170 -6.89 7.47 7.55
N ILE A 171 -7.00 8.22 8.64
CA ILE A 171 -5.94 9.08 9.18
C ILE A 171 -5.81 8.74 10.64
N THR A 172 -4.67 8.17 11.03
CA THR A 172 -4.35 7.86 12.43
C THR A 172 -3.22 8.73 12.93
N VAL A 173 -3.20 8.97 14.26
CA VAL A 173 -2.18 9.78 14.92
C VAL A 173 -1.56 8.97 16.05
N TYR A 174 -0.25 9.06 16.21
CA TYR A 174 0.45 8.45 17.31
C TYR A 174 1.31 9.50 18.06
N PRO A 175 1.22 9.55 19.38
CA PRO A 175 0.18 8.93 20.23
C PRO A 175 -1.24 9.38 19.87
N GLU A 176 -2.27 8.60 20.30
CA GLU A 176 -3.67 8.94 20.05
C GLU A 176 -4.03 10.33 20.58
N LEU A 177 -4.88 11.04 19.87
CA LEU A 177 -5.31 12.39 20.23
C LEU A 177 -6.36 12.36 21.34
N GLU A 178 -6.08 13.03 22.47
CA GLU A 178 -7.10 13.20 23.53
C GLU A 178 -8.27 14.10 23.08
N ASN A 179 -8.00 15.06 22.22
CA ASN A 179 -8.94 16.09 21.78
C ASN A 179 -9.50 15.89 20.36
N TYR A 180 -9.51 14.66 19.85
CA TYR A 180 -9.97 14.37 18.47
C TYR A 180 -11.35 14.94 18.16
N GLY A 181 -12.27 14.99 19.11
CA GLY A 181 -13.61 15.56 18.94
C GLY A 181 -13.63 17.07 18.65
N GLN A 182 -12.50 17.78 18.77
CA GLN A 182 -12.38 19.19 18.39
C GLN A 182 -11.92 19.39 16.95
N ILE A 183 -11.55 18.31 16.26
CA ILE A 183 -11.16 18.32 14.85
C ILE A 183 -12.41 18.10 14.00
N ASN A 184 -12.74 19.09 13.18
CA ASN A 184 -13.90 19.01 12.30
C ASN A 184 -13.52 18.28 11.03
N LEU A 185 -14.10 17.12 10.82
CA LEU A 185 -13.95 16.37 9.57
C LEU A 185 -14.85 16.97 8.47
N ILE A 186 -14.56 16.65 7.22
CA ILE A 186 -15.46 16.99 6.11
C ILE A 186 -16.75 16.14 6.19
N ASP A 187 -17.76 16.52 5.42
CA ASP A 187 -19.01 15.78 5.32
C ASP A 187 -18.73 14.29 5.00
N ASP A 188 -19.54 13.40 5.56
CA ASP A 188 -19.46 11.94 5.45
C ASP A 188 -18.23 11.29 6.11
N ALA A 189 -17.22 12.04 6.57
CA ALA A 189 -16.13 11.51 7.37
C ALA A 189 -16.50 11.48 8.87
N TYR A 190 -15.97 10.49 9.58
CA TYR A 190 -16.25 10.32 11.02
C TYR A 190 -15.02 9.86 11.79
N TRP A 191 -15.03 10.03 13.11
CA TRP A 191 -14.04 9.46 14.00
C TRP A 191 -14.41 8.02 14.35
N HIS A 192 -13.57 7.09 13.95
CA HIS A 192 -13.59 5.71 14.42
C HIS A 192 -12.84 5.63 15.75
N THR A 193 -13.44 4.94 16.74
CA THR A 193 -12.87 4.82 18.11
C THR A 193 -13.08 3.44 18.72
N ASP A 194 -13.50 2.46 17.92
CA ASP A 194 -13.63 1.08 18.30
C ASP A 194 -12.37 0.32 17.92
N GLU A 195 -11.68 -0.28 18.89
CA GLU A 195 -10.37 -0.95 18.76
C GLU A 195 -9.19 -0.03 18.41
N TRP A 196 -9.39 1.01 17.57
CA TRP A 196 -8.37 1.99 17.21
C TRP A 196 -9.00 3.37 16.98
N GLN A 197 -8.18 4.44 17.05
CA GLN A 197 -8.64 5.80 16.84
C GLN A 197 -8.15 6.35 15.50
N GLY A 198 -9.07 6.89 14.69
CA GLY A 198 -8.73 7.56 13.45
C GLY A 198 -9.91 8.23 12.76
N ALA A 199 -9.60 9.21 11.91
CA ALA A 199 -10.59 9.78 11.00
C ALA A 199 -10.80 8.83 9.81
N VAL A 200 -12.03 8.49 9.51
CA VAL A 200 -12.43 7.57 8.45
C VAL A 200 -13.32 8.26 7.43
N LEU A 201 -13.00 8.07 6.16
CA LEU A 201 -13.84 8.43 5.02
C LEU A 201 -14.07 7.19 4.17
N LYS A 202 -15.32 6.76 4.05
CA LYS A 202 -15.66 5.58 3.25
C LYS A 202 -15.51 5.84 1.76
N TYR A 203 -14.94 4.87 1.03
CA TYR A 203 -14.75 4.99 -0.41
C TYR A 203 -16.09 5.17 -1.15
N ASN A 204 -17.13 4.44 -0.73
CA ASN A 204 -18.45 4.52 -1.33
C ASN A 204 -19.12 5.90 -1.16
N ASP A 205 -18.78 6.66 -0.13
CA ASP A 205 -19.27 8.03 0.05
C ASP A 205 -18.44 9.01 -0.78
N LEU A 206 -17.12 8.81 -0.80
CA LEU A 206 -16.22 9.62 -1.62
C LEU A 206 -16.61 9.61 -3.12
N ILE A 207 -16.87 8.44 -3.71
CA ILE A 207 -17.16 8.31 -5.14
C ILE A 207 -18.53 8.89 -5.55
N LYS A 208 -19.40 9.22 -4.60
CA LYS A 208 -20.67 9.94 -4.86
C LYS A 208 -20.49 11.45 -5.02
N THR A 209 -19.34 11.99 -4.66
CA THR A 209 -19.05 13.43 -4.79
C THR A 209 -18.78 13.80 -6.25
N ASP A 210 -18.97 15.06 -6.59
CA ASP A 210 -18.75 15.56 -7.96
C ASP A 210 -17.29 15.42 -8.41
N ASN A 211 -16.35 15.52 -7.49
CA ASN A 211 -14.91 15.37 -7.76
C ASN A 211 -14.21 14.60 -6.65
N PRO A 212 -14.22 13.24 -6.69
CA PRO A 212 -13.67 12.41 -5.64
C PRO A 212 -12.19 12.71 -5.29
N SER A 213 -11.36 13.00 -6.30
CA SER A 213 -9.94 13.29 -6.07
C SER A 213 -9.73 14.59 -5.28
N GLU A 214 -10.48 15.65 -5.59
CA GLU A 214 -10.38 16.92 -4.85
C GLU A 214 -11.03 16.83 -3.48
N THR A 215 -12.13 16.07 -3.35
CA THR A 215 -12.74 15.78 -2.04
C THR A 215 -11.78 15.03 -1.14
N LEU A 216 -11.11 13.99 -1.65
CA LEU A 216 -10.09 13.27 -0.89
C LEU A 216 -8.94 14.18 -0.47
N LYS A 217 -8.39 14.97 -1.38
CA LYS A 217 -7.32 15.94 -1.04
C LYS A 217 -7.77 16.91 0.05
N SER A 218 -8.99 17.44 -0.07
CA SER A 218 -9.55 18.38 0.92
C SER A 218 -9.71 17.71 2.28
N HIS A 219 -10.14 16.44 2.31
CA HIS A 219 -10.21 15.65 3.54
C HIS A 219 -8.84 15.49 4.19
N LEU A 220 -7.85 15.05 3.43
CA LEU A 220 -6.48 14.84 3.91
C LEU A 220 -5.88 16.16 4.45
N GLN A 221 -5.98 17.24 3.67
CA GLN A 221 -5.40 18.54 4.02
C GLN A 221 -6.10 19.16 5.24
N ASN A 222 -7.44 19.22 5.23
CA ASN A 222 -8.20 19.80 6.33
C ASN A 222 -7.96 19.06 7.66
N THR A 223 -7.94 17.72 7.62
CA THR A 223 -7.70 16.93 8.82
C THR A 223 -6.26 17.09 9.32
N PHE A 224 -5.28 17.08 8.41
CA PHE A 224 -3.87 17.30 8.73
C PHE A 224 -3.64 18.66 9.38
N ASP A 225 -4.14 19.74 8.77
CA ASP A 225 -3.95 21.11 9.27
C ASP A 225 -4.51 21.26 10.70
N GLN A 226 -5.70 20.71 10.95
CA GLN A 226 -6.31 20.77 12.27
C GLN A 226 -5.58 19.90 13.31
N ILE A 227 -5.03 18.73 12.90
CA ILE A 227 -4.18 17.92 13.79
C ILE A 227 -2.93 18.70 14.18
N ILE A 228 -2.26 19.37 13.24
CA ILE A 228 -1.04 20.16 13.53
C ILE A 228 -1.34 21.40 14.36
N GLU A 229 -2.53 22.03 14.21
CA GLU A 229 -2.90 23.24 14.95
C GLU A 229 -3.41 22.96 16.38
N LYS A 230 -4.05 21.83 16.60
CA LYS A 230 -4.80 21.55 17.84
C LYS A 230 -4.27 20.37 18.65
N GLY A 231 -3.46 19.54 18.02
CA GLY A 231 -2.79 18.38 18.64
C GLY A 231 -1.44 18.79 19.15
#